data_020614445997779aa145b38a81c632f5
#
_entry.id   020614445997779aa145b38a81c632f5
#
_cell.length_a   1.000
_cell.length_b   1.000
_cell.length_c   1.000
_cell.angle_alpha   90.00
_cell.angle_beta   90.00
_cell.angle_gamma   90.00
#
_symmetry.space_group_name_H-M   'P 1'
#
loop_
_entity.id
_entity.type
_entity.pdbx_description
1 polymer ?
#
loop_
_entity_poly.entity_id
_entity_poly.type
_entity_poly.pdbx_seq_one_letter_code
_entity_poly.pdbx_strand_id
1 'polypeptide(L)'
;SIIISSSGLTNSAGKNKRLAEAGAGAIVLKSLFEEQIMLEADQLKDPAFYPEASDYLEEYIREHKLAEYLTLIKESKKECSIPIIASINCYSDSEWVDFAKQIQEAGADALEINILALQSDVQYTYGSFEQRHIDILRHIKQTVTIPVIMKLGDNLTNPVALIDQLYANGAAAVVLFNRFYQPDINIENMEQVSGEVFSTSADLATPLRWIGIASSVVNKIDYAASGGVANPEAVVKVILAGASAVEVCSAIYQNTNAFIGESTRFLSAWMERKGFNNIAQFKGKLNIKDVQGINTFERTQFLKYFGKKEA
;
A
#
# COMPACT_ATOMS: atom_id res chain seq x y z
N SER A 1 11.67 7.51 -4.79
CA SER A 1 10.60 8.52 -4.64
C SER A 1 9.86 8.33 -3.34
N ILE A 2 9.36 9.44 -2.76
CA ILE A 2 8.46 9.43 -1.60
C ILE A 2 7.05 9.58 -2.13
N ILE A 3 6.23 8.58 -1.90
CA ILE A 3 4.82 8.52 -2.31
C ILE A 3 3.99 8.75 -1.05
N ILE A 4 2.96 9.58 -1.14
CA ILE A 4 2.02 9.75 -0.03
C ILE A 4 0.97 8.66 -0.13
N SER A 5 0.88 7.84 0.91
CA SER A 5 -0.03 6.69 0.96
C SER A 5 -1.47 7.12 1.14
N SER A 6 -2.38 6.29 0.66
CA SER A 6 -3.83 6.46 0.80
C SER A 6 -4.25 6.69 2.27
N SER A 7 -4.89 7.81 2.54
CA SER A 7 -5.36 8.18 3.88
C SER A 7 -6.25 9.42 3.87
N GLY A 8 -6.63 9.92 5.04
CA GLY A 8 -7.28 11.22 5.19
C GLY A 8 -6.41 12.42 4.76
N LEU A 9 -5.11 12.22 4.54
CA LEU A 9 -4.22 13.25 3.98
C LEU A 9 -4.46 13.50 2.49
N THR A 10 -4.99 12.52 1.77
CA THR A 10 -5.10 12.51 0.31
C THR A 10 -6.56 12.49 -0.19
N ASN A 11 -7.48 12.99 0.62
CA ASN A 11 -8.92 12.97 0.34
C ASN A 11 -9.47 14.26 -0.31
N SER A 12 -8.62 15.21 -0.69
CA SER A 12 -9.05 16.41 -1.43
C SER A 12 -7.91 16.99 -2.27
N ALA A 13 -8.25 17.59 -3.40
CA ALA A 13 -7.30 18.19 -4.34
C ALA A 13 -6.41 19.25 -3.67
N GLY A 14 -6.98 20.09 -2.78
CA GLY A 14 -6.22 21.10 -2.05
C GLY A 14 -5.17 20.52 -1.09
N LYS A 15 -5.45 19.39 -0.44
CA LYS A 15 -4.44 18.68 0.35
C LYS A 15 -3.36 18.07 -0.54
N ASN A 16 -3.77 17.45 -1.65
CA ASN A 16 -2.87 16.82 -2.61
C ASN A 16 -1.90 17.85 -3.21
N LYS A 17 -2.38 19.04 -3.55
CA LYS A 17 -1.54 20.15 -4.00
C LYS A 17 -0.44 20.50 -2.99
N ARG A 18 -0.79 20.67 -1.71
CA ARG A 18 0.19 21.00 -0.66
C ARG A 18 1.23 19.90 -0.46
N LEU A 19 0.85 18.62 -0.62
CA LEU A 19 1.78 17.48 -0.56
C LEU A 19 2.72 17.45 -1.77
N ALA A 20 2.19 17.77 -2.97
CA ALA A 20 3.00 17.89 -4.17
C ALA A 20 4.01 19.06 -4.06
N GLU A 21 3.57 20.23 -3.58
CA GLU A 21 4.42 21.39 -3.33
C GLU A 21 5.51 21.13 -2.27
N ALA A 22 5.24 20.24 -1.30
CA ALA A 22 6.22 19.79 -0.32
C ALA A 22 7.28 18.81 -0.88
N GLY A 23 7.14 18.39 -2.16
CA GLY A 23 8.13 17.55 -2.85
C GLY A 23 7.76 16.05 -2.89
N ALA A 24 6.49 15.68 -2.70
CA ALA A 24 6.04 14.32 -2.94
C ALA A 24 6.31 13.90 -4.38
N GLY A 25 6.72 12.67 -4.59
CA GLY A 25 6.99 12.11 -5.92
C GLY A 25 5.75 11.53 -6.60
N ALA A 26 4.74 11.15 -5.84
CA ALA A 26 3.40 10.74 -6.28
C ALA A 26 2.44 10.76 -5.08
N ILE A 27 1.14 10.71 -5.36
CA ILE A 27 0.09 10.67 -4.35
C ILE A 27 -0.84 9.51 -4.66
N VAL A 28 -1.05 8.65 -3.65
CA VAL A 28 -2.13 7.65 -3.66
C VAL A 28 -3.34 8.29 -3.00
N LEU A 29 -4.42 8.46 -3.74
CA LEU A 29 -5.67 9.03 -3.24
C LEU A 29 -6.28 8.16 -2.15
N LYS A 30 -7.06 8.77 -1.25
CA LYS A 30 -7.83 8.00 -0.26
C LYS A 30 -8.64 6.92 -0.99
N SER A 31 -8.50 5.68 -0.54
CA SER A 31 -9.15 4.53 -1.20
C SER A 31 -10.67 4.65 -1.19
N LEU A 32 -11.27 4.19 -2.28
CA LEU A 32 -12.66 3.84 -2.32
C LEU A 32 -12.82 2.43 -1.75
N PHE A 33 -13.70 2.24 -0.76
CA PHE A 33 -13.92 0.99 -0.05
C PHE A 33 -15.26 0.37 -0.42
N GLU A 34 -15.27 -0.92 -0.72
CA GLU A 34 -16.48 -1.70 -0.94
C GLU A 34 -17.39 -1.65 0.30
N GLU A 35 -16.84 -1.88 1.47
CA GLU A 35 -17.57 -1.91 2.73
C GLU A 35 -18.16 -0.56 3.11
N GLN A 36 -17.55 0.55 2.71
CA GLN A 36 -18.08 1.88 2.99
C GLN A 36 -19.38 2.12 2.22
N ILE A 37 -19.45 1.64 0.99
CA ILE A 37 -20.66 1.73 0.17
C ILE A 37 -21.79 0.92 0.83
N MET A 38 -21.48 -0.30 1.26
CA MET A 38 -22.46 -1.18 1.92
C MET A 38 -22.95 -0.61 3.26
N LEU A 39 -22.03 -0.09 4.10
CA LEU A 39 -22.38 0.49 5.40
C LEU A 39 -23.27 1.74 5.28
N GLU A 40 -23.00 2.61 4.32
CA GLU A 40 -23.83 3.80 4.08
C GLU A 40 -25.21 3.40 3.55
N ALA A 41 -25.30 2.38 2.73
CA ALA A 41 -26.57 1.82 2.28
C ALA A 41 -27.39 1.26 3.46
N ASP A 42 -26.75 0.50 4.35
CA ASP A 42 -27.42 -0.07 5.52
C ASP A 42 -27.90 0.99 6.52
N GLN A 43 -27.17 2.10 6.67
CA GLN A 43 -27.58 3.20 7.53
C GLN A 43 -28.83 3.97 7.02
N LEU A 44 -29.05 3.94 5.70
CA LEU A 44 -30.18 4.59 5.07
C LEU A 44 -31.39 3.65 4.88
N LYS A 45 -31.24 2.35 5.18
CA LYS A 45 -32.34 1.38 5.14
C LYS A 45 -33.30 1.67 6.29
N ASP A 46 -34.52 2.12 5.97
CA ASP A 46 -35.63 2.15 6.92
C ASP A 46 -36.19 0.72 7.04
N PRO A 47 -36.37 0.17 8.27
CA PRO A 47 -36.95 -1.17 8.47
C PRO A 47 -38.32 -1.38 7.84
N ALA A 48 -39.01 -0.31 7.45
CA ALA A 48 -40.31 -0.34 6.80
C ALA A 48 -40.26 -0.49 5.26
N PHE A 49 -39.07 -0.49 4.64
CA PHE A 49 -38.92 -0.58 3.20
C PHE A 49 -38.81 -2.04 2.70
N TYR A 50 -39.33 -2.27 1.51
CA TYR A 50 -39.27 -3.57 0.80
C TYR A 50 -37.81 -3.90 0.39
N PRO A 51 -37.43 -5.18 0.30
CA PRO A 51 -36.07 -5.61 -0.11
C PRO A 51 -35.60 -5.03 -1.45
N GLU A 52 -36.50 -4.86 -2.43
CA GLU A 52 -36.18 -4.27 -3.74
C GLU A 52 -35.71 -2.81 -3.66
N ALA A 53 -36.16 -2.06 -2.65
CA ALA A 53 -35.69 -0.70 -2.42
C ALA A 53 -34.27 -0.65 -1.86
N SER A 54 -33.81 -1.73 -1.24
CA SER A 54 -32.45 -1.87 -0.70
C SER A 54 -31.40 -1.96 -1.81
N ASP A 55 -31.66 -2.78 -2.83
CA ASP A 55 -30.71 -2.96 -3.94
C ASP A 55 -30.55 -1.66 -4.75
N TYR A 56 -31.67 -0.95 -5.00
CA TYR A 56 -31.63 0.37 -5.64
C TYR A 56 -30.87 1.40 -4.85
N LEU A 57 -30.99 1.38 -3.53
CA LEU A 57 -30.27 2.31 -2.64
C LEU A 57 -28.78 2.04 -2.65
N GLU A 58 -28.35 0.78 -2.63
CA GLU A 58 -26.93 0.40 -2.73
C GLU A 58 -26.32 0.85 -4.05
N GLU A 59 -27.01 0.63 -5.17
CA GLU A 59 -26.56 1.07 -6.49
C GLU A 59 -26.46 2.59 -6.57
N TYR A 60 -27.44 3.32 -6.05
CA TYR A 60 -27.43 4.79 -6.01
C TYR A 60 -26.22 5.34 -5.19
N ILE A 61 -25.96 4.78 -4.00
CA ILE A 61 -24.83 5.20 -3.16
C ILE A 61 -23.53 4.87 -3.85
N ARG A 62 -23.40 3.71 -4.46
CA ARG A 62 -22.23 3.29 -5.23
C ARG A 62 -21.91 4.27 -6.35
N GLU A 63 -22.90 4.61 -7.18
CA GLU A 63 -22.74 5.58 -8.26
C GLU A 63 -22.34 6.96 -7.73
N HIS A 64 -22.96 7.40 -6.64
CA HIS A 64 -22.62 8.69 -6.02
C HIS A 64 -21.20 8.71 -5.49
N LYS A 65 -20.74 7.68 -4.77
CA LYS A 65 -19.38 7.57 -4.25
C LYS A 65 -18.35 7.49 -5.36
N LEU A 66 -18.65 6.76 -6.40
CA LEU A 66 -17.80 6.71 -7.58
C LEU A 66 -17.69 8.08 -8.24
N ALA A 67 -18.80 8.80 -8.44
CA ALA A 67 -18.79 10.15 -9.03
C ALA A 67 -17.97 11.15 -8.19
N GLU A 68 -18.09 11.12 -6.86
CA GLU A 68 -17.24 11.89 -5.95
C GLU A 68 -15.76 11.54 -6.13
N TYR A 69 -15.44 10.25 -6.22
CA TYR A 69 -14.07 9.78 -6.39
C TYR A 69 -13.46 10.18 -7.74
N LEU A 70 -14.23 10.06 -8.84
CA LEU A 70 -13.81 10.51 -10.16
C LEU A 70 -13.58 12.02 -10.21
N THR A 71 -14.37 12.79 -9.48
CA THR A 71 -14.17 14.24 -9.30
C THR A 71 -12.86 14.52 -8.57
N LEU A 72 -12.58 13.79 -7.47
CA LEU A 72 -11.32 13.91 -6.74
C LEU A 72 -10.10 13.64 -7.63
N ILE A 73 -10.16 12.62 -8.49
CA ILE A 73 -9.10 12.32 -9.46
C ILE A 73 -8.90 13.51 -10.40
N LYS A 74 -9.96 13.97 -11.07
CA LYS A 74 -9.89 15.08 -12.05
C LYS A 74 -9.35 16.36 -11.44
N GLU A 75 -9.84 16.74 -10.27
CA GLU A 75 -9.38 17.92 -9.54
C GLU A 75 -7.92 17.79 -9.09
N SER A 76 -7.52 16.63 -8.55
CA SER A 76 -6.14 16.38 -8.14
C SER A 76 -5.19 16.42 -9.34
N LYS A 77 -5.57 15.87 -10.49
CA LYS A 77 -4.80 15.94 -11.73
C LYS A 77 -4.64 17.35 -12.24
N LYS A 78 -5.63 18.21 -12.04
CA LYS A 78 -5.55 19.63 -12.42
C LYS A 78 -4.62 20.44 -11.51
N GLU A 79 -4.64 20.14 -10.21
CA GLU A 79 -3.89 20.90 -9.20
C GLU A 79 -2.46 20.40 -8.98
N CYS A 80 -2.14 19.17 -9.36
CA CYS A 80 -0.84 18.53 -9.12
C CYS A 80 -0.12 18.22 -10.43
N SER A 81 1.19 18.51 -10.48
CA SER A 81 2.08 18.15 -11.60
C SER A 81 2.74 16.77 -11.44
N ILE A 82 2.50 16.10 -10.34
CA ILE A 82 3.05 14.77 -10.03
C ILE A 82 2.00 13.68 -10.30
N PRO A 83 2.40 12.41 -10.46
CA PRO A 83 1.47 11.30 -10.65
C PRO A 83 0.42 11.21 -9.55
N ILE A 84 -0.83 11.01 -9.96
CA ILE A 84 -1.97 10.73 -9.10
C ILE A 84 -2.39 9.28 -9.30
N ILE A 85 -2.25 8.51 -8.24
CA ILE A 85 -2.55 7.08 -8.19
C ILE A 85 -3.92 6.94 -7.53
N ALA A 86 -4.89 6.39 -8.25
CA ALA A 86 -6.17 6.03 -7.65
C ALA A 86 -5.99 4.78 -6.78
N SER A 87 -6.82 4.63 -5.75
CA SER A 87 -6.76 3.48 -4.85
C SER A 87 -8.15 2.91 -4.60
N ILE A 88 -8.26 1.60 -4.74
CA ILE A 88 -9.47 0.86 -4.41
C ILE A 88 -9.15 -0.23 -3.38
N ASN A 89 -10.08 -0.44 -2.47
CA ASN A 89 -10.04 -1.53 -1.52
C ASN A 89 -11.21 -2.46 -1.84
N CYS A 90 -10.92 -3.62 -2.42
CA CYS A 90 -11.90 -4.55 -2.91
C CYS A 90 -11.64 -5.96 -2.37
N TYR A 91 -12.72 -6.71 -2.17
CA TYR A 91 -12.66 -8.09 -1.75
C TYR A 91 -13.38 -9.02 -2.74
N SER A 92 -14.41 -8.52 -3.43
CA SER A 92 -15.09 -9.19 -4.54
C SER A 92 -14.48 -8.80 -5.89
N ASP A 93 -14.64 -9.61 -6.92
CA ASP A 93 -14.00 -9.36 -8.23
C ASP A 93 -14.94 -8.80 -9.30
N SER A 94 -16.27 -8.87 -9.11
CA SER A 94 -17.23 -8.66 -10.19
C SER A 94 -17.53 -7.19 -10.53
N GLU A 95 -17.42 -6.27 -9.59
CA GLU A 95 -17.91 -4.89 -9.75
C GLU A 95 -16.81 -3.86 -9.99
N TRP A 96 -15.59 -4.18 -9.58
CA TRP A 96 -14.46 -3.25 -9.64
C TRP A 96 -13.86 -3.05 -11.03
N VAL A 97 -14.18 -3.92 -11.97
CA VAL A 97 -13.70 -3.83 -13.36
C VAL A 97 -14.20 -2.55 -14.03
N ASP A 98 -15.50 -2.25 -13.88
CA ASP A 98 -16.10 -1.05 -14.45
C ASP A 98 -15.61 0.23 -13.74
N PHE A 99 -15.39 0.17 -12.44
CA PHE A 99 -14.80 1.28 -11.67
C PHE A 99 -13.38 1.56 -12.13
N ALA A 100 -12.57 0.54 -12.33
CA ALA A 100 -11.19 0.69 -12.81
C ALA A 100 -11.14 1.40 -14.17
N LYS A 101 -12.04 1.08 -15.08
CA LYS A 101 -12.17 1.75 -16.39
C LYS A 101 -12.47 3.24 -16.22
N GLN A 102 -13.50 3.58 -15.43
CA GLN A 102 -13.89 4.97 -15.20
C GLN A 102 -12.79 5.78 -14.48
N ILE A 103 -12.05 5.15 -13.55
CA ILE A 103 -10.87 5.72 -12.88
C ILE A 103 -9.79 6.08 -13.91
N GLN A 104 -9.49 5.19 -14.85
CA GLN A 104 -8.55 5.46 -15.94
C GLN A 104 -9.06 6.61 -16.82
N GLU A 105 -10.33 6.61 -17.21
CA GLU A 105 -10.94 7.68 -18.02
C GLU A 105 -10.96 9.04 -17.30
N ALA A 106 -11.02 9.05 -15.97
CA ALA A 106 -10.88 10.27 -15.16
C ALA A 106 -9.46 10.84 -15.14
N GLY A 107 -8.45 10.08 -15.64
CA GLY A 107 -7.08 10.54 -15.82
C GLY A 107 -6.11 10.12 -14.72
N ALA A 108 -6.43 9.10 -13.92
CA ALA A 108 -5.47 8.52 -12.98
C ALA A 108 -4.24 7.99 -13.73
N ASP A 109 -3.04 8.22 -13.17
CA ASP A 109 -1.77 7.76 -13.77
C ASP A 109 -1.48 6.29 -13.48
N ALA A 110 -2.03 5.77 -12.40
CA ALA A 110 -1.96 4.35 -12.02
C ALA A 110 -3.14 4.00 -11.10
N LEU A 111 -3.35 2.70 -10.89
CA LEU A 111 -4.35 2.17 -9.97
C LEU A 111 -3.67 1.29 -8.93
N GLU A 112 -3.82 1.63 -7.65
CA GLU A 112 -3.44 0.78 -6.52
C GLU A 112 -4.64 -0.04 -6.07
N ILE A 113 -4.43 -1.36 -5.95
CA ILE A 113 -5.44 -2.31 -5.48
C ILE A 113 -5.01 -2.85 -4.14
N ASN A 114 -5.89 -2.71 -3.14
CA ASN A 114 -5.76 -3.30 -1.83
C ASN A 114 -6.74 -4.46 -1.67
N ILE A 115 -6.22 -5.61 -1.22
CA ILE A 115 -7.04 -6.76 -0.85
C ILE A 115 -6.62 -7.13 0.57
N LEU A 116 -7.17 -6.42 1.55
CA LEU A 116 -6.77 -6.55 2.95
C LEU A 116 -7.88 -7.24 3.74
N ALA A 117 -7.68 -8.52 4.06
CA ALA A 117 -8.61 -9.31 4.87
C ALA A 117 -7.87 -10.36 5.68
N LEU A 118 -8.35 -10.63 6.90
CA LEU A 118 -7.89 -11.76 7.69
C LEU A 118 -8.71 -13.00 7.32
N GLN A 119 -8.02 -14.12 7.13
CA GLN A 119 -8.65 -15.40 6.84
C GLN A 119 -8.85 -16.17 8.15
N SER A 120 -10.08 -16.25 8.63
CA SER A 120 -10.43 -16.85 9.91
C SER A 120 -11.49 -17.96 9.80
N ASP A 121 -11.92 -18.32 8.59
CA ASP A 121 -12.87 -19.40 8.38
C ASP A 121 -12.19 -20.75 8.57
N VAL A 122 -12.80 -21.62 9.36
CA VAL A 122 -12.31 -23.00 9.58
C VAL A 122 -12.39 -23.88 8.32
N GLN A 123 -13.21 -23.48 7.34
CA GLN A 123 -13.34 -24.15 6.03
C GLN A 123 -12.45 -23.50 4.95
N TYR A 124 -11.50 -22.66 5.36
CA TYR A 124 -10.59 -21.98 4.44
C TYR A 124 -9.82 -22.96 3.55
N THR A 125 -9.86 -22.72 2.25
CA THR A 125 -9.05 -23.47 1.28
C THR A 125 -7.68 -22.81 1.17
N TYR A 126 -6.63 -23.54 1.52
CA TYR A 126 -5.25 -23.03 1.46
C TYR A 126 -4.88 -22.50 0.08
N GLY A 127 -4.38 -21.26 0.03
CA GLY A 127 -4.03 -20.56 -1.20
C GLY A 127 -5.18 -19.82 -1.89
N SER A 128 -6.42 -19.93 -1.41
CA SER A 128 -7.56 -19.24 -2.02
C SER A 128 -7.47 -17.71 -1.87
N PHE A 129 -6.84 -17.22 -0.82
CA PHE A 129 -6.65 -15.79 -0.61
C PHE A 129 -5.61 -15.21 -1.59
N GLU A 130 -4.51 -15.91 -1.78
CA GLU A 130 -3.50 -15.55 -2.78
C GLU A 130 -4.08 -15.64 -4.20
N GLN A 131 -4.87 -16.66 -4.49
CA GLN A 131 -5.52 -16.81 -5.79
C GLN A 131 -6.47 -15.65 -6.09
N ARG A 132 -7.20 -15.16 -5.10
CA ARG A 132 -8.07 -13.99 -5.22
C ARG A 132 -7.31 -12.74 -5.70
N HIS A 133 -6.11 -12.50 -5.20
CA HIS A 133 -5.26 -11.39 -5.67
C HIS A 133 -4.95 -11.50 -7.17
N ILE A 134 -4.65 -12.72 -7.63
CA ILE A 134 -4.32 -12.99 -9.02
C ILE A 134 -5.56 -12.79 -9.91
N ASP A 135 -6.71 -13.28 -9.47
CA ASP A 135 -7.94 -13.22 -10.26
C ASP A 135 -8.46 -11.79 -10.39
N ILE A 136 -8.48 -11.01 -9.30
CA ILE A 136 -8.84 -9.59 -9.34
C ILE A 136 -7.88 -8.81 -10.25
N LEU A 137 -6.56 -9.00 -10.12
CA LEU A 137 -5.58 -8.35 -11.00
C LEU A 137 -5.84 -8.69 -12.46
N ARG A 138 -6.07 -9.96 -12.77
CA ARG A 138 -6.30 -10.44 -14.14
C ARG A 138 -7.52 -9.78 -14.76
N HIS A 139 -8.64 -9.72 -14.02
CA HIS A 139 -9.86 -9.08 -14.49
C HIS A 139 -9.68 -7.58 -14.75
N ILE A 140 -9.05 -6.88 -13.81
CA ILE A 140 -8.77 -5.43 -13.96
C ILE A 140 -7.84 -5.17 -15.15
N LYS A 141 -6.79 -5.99 -15.33
CA LYS A 141 -5.85 -5.84 -16.47
C LYS A 141 -6.45 -6.07 -17.84
N GLN A 142 -7.59 -6.74 -17.94
CA GLN A 142 -8.33 -6.85 -19.19
C GLN A 142 -9.00 -5.53 -19.61
N THR A 143 -9.23 -4.63 -18.65
CA THR A 143 -10.04 -3.41 -18.82
C THR A 143 -9.19 -2.15 -18.84
N VAL A 144 -8.08 -2.11 -18.08
CA VAL A 144 -7.25 -0.91 -17.98
C VAL A 144 -5.86 -1.12 -18.58
N THR A 145 -5.31 -0.03 -19.12
CA THR A 145 -3.95 0.02 -19.68
C THR A 145 -2.97 0.75 -18.77
N ILE A 146 -3.46 1.57 -17.83
CA ILE A 146 -2.61 2.21 -16.82
C ILE A 146 -1.91 1.17 -15.94
N PRO A 147 -0.74 1.50 -15.36
CA PRO A 147 -0.06 0.62 -14.41
C PRO A 147 -0.96 0.23 -13.24
N VAL A 148 -0.96 -1.06 -12.89
CA VAL A 148 -1.66 -1.58 -11.71
C VAL A 148 -0.63 -1.94 -10.65
N ILE A 149 -0.83 -1.43 -9.45
CA ILE A 149 0.01 -1.63 -8.27
C ILE A 149 -0.77 -2.50 -7.29
N MET A 150 -0.16 -3.58 -6.79
CA MET A 150 -0.80 -4.44 -5.80
C MET A 150 -0.24 -4.16 -4.42
N LYS A 151 -1.07 -3.64 -3.52
CA LYS A 151 -0.70 -3.42 -2.12
C LYS A 151 -1.14 -4.60 -1.27
N LEU A 152 -0.17 -5.28 -0.68
CA LEU A 152 -0.35 -6.56 -0.03
C LEU A 152 -0.44 -6.40 1.49
N GLY A 153 -1.22 -7.26 2.16
CA GLY A 153 -1.12 -7.49 3.59
C GLY A 153 0.08 -8.36 3.95
N ASP A 154 0.49 -8.36 5.20
CA ASP A 154 1.61 -9.17 5.69
C ASP A 154 1.21 -10.60 6.15
N ASN A 155 -0.07 -10.93 6.00
CA ASN A 155 -0.68 -12.21 6.38
C ASN A 155 -0.65 -13.27 5.26
N LEU A 156 0.34 -13.22 4.41
CA LEU A 156 0.54 -14.15 3.29
C LEU A 156 1.48 -15.29 3.67
N THR A 157 1.18 -16.49 3.21
CA THR A 157 2.03 -17.67 3.48
C THR A 157 3.38 -17.56 2.76
N ASN A 158 3.36 -17.13 1.49
CA ASN A 158 4.57 -16.94 0.68
C ASN A 158 4.42 -15.69 -0.21
N PRO A 159 4.79 -14.51 0.29
CA PRO A 159 4.73 -13.27 -0.49
C PRO A 159 5.52 -13.35 -1.81
N VAL A 160 6.67 -14.04 -1.83
CA VAL A 160 7.52 -14.12 -3.03
C VAL A 160 6.82 -14.85 -4.17
N ALA A 161 6.18 -16.00 -3.86
CA ALA A 161 5.43 -16.76 -4.86
C ALA A 161 4.23 -15.97 -5.39
N LEU A 162 3.51 -15.24 -4.51
CA LEU A 162 2.42 -14.39 -4.94
C LEU A 162 2.93 -13.24 -5.84
N ILE A 163 4.01 -12.56 -5.47
CA ILE A 163 4.60 -11.46 -6.24
C ILE A 163 5.01 -11.94 -7.64
N ASP A 164 5.60 -13.13 -7.75
CA ASP A 164 5.94 -13.73 -9.06
C ASP A 164 4.69 -13.92 -9.94
N GLN A 165 3.62 -14.46 -9.36
CA GLN A 165 2.34 -14.61 -10.07
C GLN A 165 1.70 -13.25 -10.42
N LEU A 166 1.77 -12.26 -9.54
CA LEU A 166 1.28 -10.91 -9.82
C LEU A 166 2.06 -10.26 -10.98
N TYR A 167 3.39 -10.39 -10.98
CA TYR A 167 4.21 -9.95 -12.10
C TYR A 167 3.82 -10.64 -13.41
N ALA A 168 3.68 -11.96 -13.40
CA ALA A 168 3.29 -12.74 -14.57
C ALA A 168 1.91 -12.35 -15.13
N ASN A 169 1.01 -11.83 -14.28
CA ASN A 169 -0.33 -11.36 -14.64
C ASN A 169 -0.40 -9.83 -14.86
N GLY A 170 0.73 -9.13 -14.94
CA GLY A 170 0.81 -7.75 -15.41
C GLY A 170 0.76 -6.69 -14.33
N ALA A 171 1.02 -7.01 -13.06
CA ALA A 171 1.28 -6.01 -12.04
C ALA A 171 2.55 -5.23 -12.37
N ALA A 172 2.49 -3.90 -12.28
CA ALA A 172 3.64 -3.02 -12.50
C ALA A 172 4.52 -2.90 -11.25
N ALA A 173 3.90 -2.93 -10.09
CA ALA A 173 4.58 -2.81 -8.79
C ALA A 173 3.80 -3.51 -7.69
N VAL A 174 4.49 -3.77 -6.58
CA VAL A 174 3.89 -4.21 -5.32
C VAL A 174 4.29 -3.27 -4.19
N VAL A 175 3.35 -3.06 -3.25
CA VAL A 175 3.59 -2.31 -2.02
C VAL A 175 3.59 -3.28 -0.84
N LEU A 176 4.68 -3.33 -0.11
CA LEU A 176 4.86 -4.17 1.07
C LEU A 176 5.07 -3.30 2.32
N PHE A 177 4.16 -3.28 3.26
CA PHE A 177 2.85 -3.92 3.34
C PHE A 177 1.78 -2.91 3.75
N ASN A 178 0.50 -3.21 3.47
CA ASN A 178 -0.60 -2.59 4.17
C ASN A 178 -0.59 -3.09 5.63
N ARG A 179 -1.05 -2.23 6.56
CA ARG A 179 -1.02 -2.53 7.99
C ARG A 179 -2.44 -2.76 8.49
N PHE A 180 -2.65 -3.88 9.17
CA PHE A 180 -3.84 -4.06 9.99
C PHE A 180 -3.78 -3.18 11.23
N TYR A 181 -4.87 -2.51 11.56
CA TYR A 181 -5.00 -1.89 12.87
C TYR A 181 -5.18 -2.99 13.93
N GLN A 182 -4.37 -2.90 14.97
CA GLN A 182 -4.39 -3.88 16.04
C GLN A 182 -5.49 -3.51 17.03
N PRO A 183 -6.34 -4.48 17.45
CA PRO A 183 -7.25 -4.27 18.58
C PRO A 183 -6.45 -4.23 19.88
N ASP A 184 -7.00 -3.55 20.88
CA ASP A 184 -6.52 -3.60 22.25
C ASP A 184 -7.71 -3.79 23.19
N ILE A 185 -7.44 -4.07 24.47
CA ILE A 185 -8.47 -4.32 25.48
C ILE A 185 -8.27 -3.36 26.65
N ASN A 186 -9.29 -2.57 26.93
CA ASN A 186 -9.39 -1.83 28.19
C ASN A 186 -9.84 -2.80 29.29
N ILE A 187 -8.93 -3.19 30.15
CA ILE A 187 -9.19 -4.18 31.20
C ILE A 187 -10.13 -3.66 32.31
N GLU A 188 -10.16 -2.35 32.55
CA GLU A 188 -11.02 -1.75 33.57
C GLU A 188 -12.49 -1.75 33.13
N ASN A 189 -12.74 -1.43 31.86
CA ASN A 189 -14.09 -1.42 31.30
C ASN A 189 -14.50 -2.75 30.67
N MET A 190 -13.55 -3.69 30.49
CA MET A 190 -13.74 -4.94 29.73
C MET A 190 -14.29 -4.71 28.32
N GLU A 191 -13.71 -3.74 27.61
CA GLU A 191 -14.12 -3.33 26.27
C GLU A 191 -12.97 -3.47 25.27
N GLN A 192 -13.30 -3.79 24.03
CA GLN A 192 -12.35 -3.69 22.93
C GLN A 192 -12.14 -2.23 22.56
N VAL A 193 -10.89 -1.84 22.44
CA VAL A 193 -10.48 -0.49 22.01
C VAL A 193 -9.50 -0.57 20.85
N SER A 194 -9.28 0.54 20.18
CA SER A 194 -8.25 0.60 19.13
C SER A 194 -6.86 0.65 19.76
N GLY A 195 -5.95 -0.17 19.28
CA GLY A 195 -4.53 -0.05 19.57
C GLY A 195 -3.89 1.12 18.79
N GLU A 196 -2.57 1.09 18.67
CA GLU A 196 -1.81 2.15 18.00
C GLU A 196 -2.19 2.28 16.51
N VAL A 197 -2.72 3.43 16.15
CA VAL A 197 -3.15 3.74 14.76
C VAL A 197 -1.93 4.02 13.87
N PHE A 198 -0.92 4.74 14.38
CA PHE A 198 0.26 5.11 13.61
C PHE A 198 1.33 4.02 13.69
N SER A 199 2.03 3.82 12.57
CA SER A 199 3.19 2.93 12.55
C SER A 199 4.37 3.56 13.29
N THR A 200 5.18 2.71 13.88
CA THR A 200 6.44 3.04 14.55
C THR A 200 7.64 2.59 13.73
N SER A 201 8.84 2.98 14.10
CA SER A 201 10.07 2.52 13.45
C SER A 201 10.28 1.00 13.54
N ALA A 202 9.67 0.33 14.51
CA ALA A 202 9.73 -1.13 14.65
C ALA A 202 8.98 -1.85 13.50
N ASP A 203 7.91 -1.25 12.99
CA ASP A 203 7.12 -1.81 11.90
C ASP A 203 7.91 -1.91 10.57
N LEU A 204 9.05 -1.20 10.45
CA LEU A 204 9.90 -1.27 9.26
C LEU A 204 10.55 -2.66 9.07
N ALA A 205 10.70 -3.43 10.12
CA ALA A 205 11.44 -4.71 10.07
C ALA A 205 10.80 -5.71 9.08
N THR A 206 9.48 -5.77 9.04
CA THR A 206 8.75 -6.69 8.15
C THR A 206 8.89 -6.31 6.67
N PRO A 207 8.55 -5.08 6.21
CA PRO A 207 8.75 -4.71 4.82
C PRO A 207 10.23 -4.75 4.41
N LEU A 208 11.16 -4.34 5.27
CA LEU A 208 12.59 -4.40 4.99
C LEU A 208 13.06 -5.83 4.67
N ARG A 209 12.64 -6.80 5.49
CA ARG A 209 12.95 -8.22 5.28
C ARG A 209 12.38 -8.73 3.95
N TRP A 210 11.09 -8.55 3.72
CA TRP A 210 10.41 -9.12 2.57
C TRP A 210 10.82 -8.46 1.26
N ILE A 211 11.10 -7.16 1.26
CA ILE A 211 11.66 -6.49 0.09
C ILE A 211 13.06 -7.05 -0.22
N GLY A 212 13.91 -7.25 0.80
CA GLY A 212 15.23 -7.84 0.62
C GLY A 212 15.19 -9.25 0.04
N ILE A 213 14.24 -10.07 0.46
CA ILE A 213 14.03 -11.42 -0.08
C ILE A 213 13.43 -11.36 -1.48
N ALA A 214 12.26 -10.71 -1.62
CA ALA A 214 11.49 -10.76 -2.85
C ALA A 214 12.22 -10.08 -4.04
N SER A 215 12.83 -8.92 -3.85
CA SER A 215 13.53 -8.20 -4.91
C SER A 215 14.76 -8.94 -5.45
N SER A 216 15.32 -9.87 -4.68
CA SER A 216 16.42 -10.72 -5.13
C SER A 216 15.96 -11.84 -6.07
N VAL A 217 14.72 -12.28 -5.94
CA VAL A 217 14.12 -13.39 -6.70
C VAL A 217 13.29 -12.85 -7.87
N VAL A 218 12.35 -11.96 -7.59
CA VAL A 218 11.44 -11.35 -8.58
C VAL A 218 11.90 -9.91 -8.83
N ASN A 219 12.92 -9.75 -9.67
CA ASN A 219 13.62 -8.47 -9.89
C ASN A 219 13.08 -7.62 -11.05
N LYS A 220 12.04 -8.08 -11.71
CA LYS A 220 11.43 -7.40 -12.87
C LYS A 220 10.19 -6.59 -12.53
N ILE A 221 9.77 -6.58 -11.27
CA ILE A 221 8.68 -5.76 -10.74
C ILE A 221 9.23 -4.71 -9.79
N ASP A 222 8.59 -3.56 -9.72
CA ASP A 222 8.98 -2.53 -8.76
C ASP A 222 8.38 -2.78 -7.37
N TYR A 223 9.15 -2.38 -6.34
CA TYR A 223 8.76 -2.52 -4.93
C TYR A 223 8.65 -1.14 -4.29
N ALA A 224 7.56 -0.91 -3.57
CA ALA A 224 7.45 0.20 -2.63
C ALA A 224 7.35 -0.35 -1.19
N ALA A 225 8.08 0.28 -0.27
CA ALA A 225 7.96 -0.04 1.15
C ALA A 225 6.86 0.79 1.79
N SER A 226 6.01 0.17 2.58
CA SER A 226 4.96 0.83 3.38
C SER A 226 4.98 0.27 4.80
N GLY A 227 4.79 1.16 5.80
CA GLY A 227 4.87 0.82 7.22
C GLY A 227 6.26 1.05 7.82
N GLY A 228 6.31 1.75 8.95
CA GLY A 228 7.53 1.98 9.73
C GLY A 228 8.55 2.94 9.13
N VAL A 229 8.23 3.65 8.06
CA VAL A 229 9.08 4.71 7.49
C VAL A 229 8.93 5.98 8.34
N ALA A 230 9.50 5.95 9.55
CA ALA A 230 9.32 6.99 10.56
C ALA A 230 10.40 8.09 10.51
N ASN A 231 11.48 7.89 9.78
CA ASN A 231 12.58 8.84 9.65
C ASN A 231 13.27 8.72 8.28
N PRO A 232 14.08 9.72 7.88
CA PRO A 232 14.78 9.72 6.60
C PRO A 232 15.72 8.54 6.37
N GLU A 233 16.32 7.99 7.41
CA GLU A 233 17.21 6.81 7.30
C GLU A 233 16.46 5.58 6.84
N ALA A 234 15.20 5.42 7.26
CA ALA A 234 14.36 4.32 6.83
C ALA A 234 14.19 4.26 5.29
N VAL A 235 14.14 5.44 4.65
CA VAL A 235 14.07 5.53 3.17
C VAL A 235 15.31 4.92 2.53
N VAL A 236 16.48 5.22 3.04
CA VAL A 236 17.75 4.65 2.54
C VAL A 236 17.80 3.14 2.76
N LYS A 237 17.40 2.68 3.96
CA LYS A 237 17.40 1.25 4.31
C LYS A 237 16.58 0.40 3.34
N VAL A 238 15.37 0.83 3.04
CA VAL A 238 14.49 0.04 2.15
C VAL A 238 14.93 0.09 0.69
N ILE A 239 15.56 1.19 0.23
CA ILE A 239 16.15 1.26 -1.11
C ILE A 239 17.36 0.31 -1.21
N LEU A 240 18.22 0.28 -0.20
CA LEU A 240 19.32 -0.69 -0.12
C LEU A 240 18.81 -2.16 -0.14
N ALA A 241 17.65 -2.42 0.45
CA ALA A 241 17.00 -3.73 0.40
C ALA A 241 16.39 -4.05 -0.98
N GLY A 242 16.08 -3.05 -1.81
CA GLY A 242 15.53 -3.27 -3.16
C GLY A 242 14.30 -2.45 -3.53
N ALA A 243 13.78 -1.61 -2.63
CA ALA A 243 12.65 -0.75 -2.94
C ALA A 243 13.01 0.35 -3.96
N SER A 244 12.08 0.66 -4.87
CA SER A 244 12.16 1.81 -5.79
C SER A 244 11.58 3.08 -5.17
N ALA A 245 10.65 2.92 -4.22
CA ALA A 245 9.93 4.00 -3.56
C ALA A 245 9.55 3.63 -2.13
N VAL A 246 9.10 4.63 -1.38
CA VAL A 246 8.44 4.45 -0.08
C VAL A 246 7.06 5.08 -0.11
N GLU A 247 6.09 4.43 0.49
CA GLU A 247 4.79 5.00 0.80
C GLU A 247 4.73 5.42 2.26
N VAL A 248 4.42 6.69 2.50
CA VAL A 248 4.39 7.29 3.83
C VAL A 248 3.01 7.83 4.17
N CYS A 249 2.59 7.59 5.40
CA CYS A 249 1.37 8.12 5.98
C CYS A 249 1.61 8.62 7.42
N SER A 250 1.89 7.72 8.36
CA SER A 250 2.08 8.03 9.78
C SER A 250 3.13 9.11 10.02
N ALA A 251 4.23 9.08 9.27
CA ALA A 251 5.30 10.07 9.39
C ALA A 251 4.83 11.49 9.04
N ILE A 252 3.91 11.64 8.08
CA ILE A 252 3.33 12.94 7.74
C ILE A 252 2.37 13.45 8.83
N TYR A 253 1.55 12.56 9.41
CA TYR A 253 0.70 12.93 10.54
C TYR A 253 1.50 13.38 11.75
N GLN A 254 2.64 12.73 12.02
CA GLN A 254 3.48 13.00 13.19
C GLN A 254 4.44 14.18 12.99
N ASN A 255 4.96 14.39 11.77
CA ASN A 255 6.05 15.34 11.47
C ASN A 255 5.67 16.39 10.42
N THR A 256 4.41 16.50 10.05
CA THR A 256 3.90 17.37 8.98
C THR A 256 4.50 17.05 7.59
N ASN A 257 4.16 17.86 6.58
CA ASN A 257 4.70 17.74 5.24
C ASN A 257 6.22 18.00 5.16
N ALA A 258 6.83 18.56 6.22
CA ALA A 258 8.27 18.78 6.31
C ALA A 258 9.08 17.50 6.15
N PHE A 259 8.54 16.36 6.62
CA PHE A 259 9.14 15.04 6.48
C PHE A 259 9.56 14.71 5.04
N ILE A 260 8.75 15.12 4.05
CA ILE A 260 9.02 14.85 2.62
C ILE A 260 10.32 15.52 2.19
N GLY A 261 10.43 16.83 2.45
CA GLY A 261 11.62 17.61 2.11
C GLY A 261 12.86 17.18 2.90
N GLU A 262 12.71 16.86 4.19
CA GLU A 262 13.80 16.36 5.03
C GLU A 262 14.33 15.02 4.52
N SER A 263 13.44 14.07 4.20
CA SER A 263 13.83 12.77 3.68
C SER A 263 14.52 12.88 2.31
N THR A 264 14.06 13.77 1.45
CA THR A 264 14.68 14.00 0.14
C THR A 264 16.08 14.60 0.29
N ARG A 265 16.25 15.61 1.15
CA ARG A 265 17.56 16.22 1.44
C ARG A 265 18.53 15.21 2.07
N PHE A 266 18.05 14.42 3.04
CA PHE A 266 18.86 13.38 3.68
C PHE A 266 19.34 12.35 2.66
N LEU A 267 18.45 11.86 1.80
CA LEU A 267 18.78 10.89 0.76
C LEU A 267 19.84 11.46 -0.19
N SER A 268 19.67 12.70 -0.66
CA SER A 268 20.62 13.35 -1.57
C SER A 268 22.00 13.51 -0.91
N ALA A 269 22.05 14.00 0.34
CA ALA A 269 23.31 14.16 1.07
C ALA A 269 23.97 12.80 1.38
N TRP A 270 23.19 11.76 1.65
CA TRP A 270 23.70 10.42 1.83
C TRP A 270 24.30 9.85 0.53
N MET A 271 23.61 10.04 -0.59
CA MET A 271 24.09 9.62 -1.91
C MET A 271 25.41 10.31 -2.27
N GLU A 272 25.50 11.62 -2.06
CA GLU A 272 26.72 12.40 -2.30
C GLU A 272 27.89 11.87 -1.47
N ARG A 273 27.73 11.65 -0.15
CA ARG A 273 28.76 11.08 0.73
C ARG A 273 29.21 9.68 0.31
N LYS A 274 28.33 8.92 -0.34
CA LYS A 274 28.63 7.55 -0.82
C LYS A 274 29.09 7.49 -2.28
N GLY A 275 29.10 8.62 -2.97
CA GLY A 275 29.51 8.71 -4.37
C GLY A 275 28.49 8.15 -5.36
N PHE A 276 27.19 8.17 -5.00
CA PHE A 276 26.11 7.74 -5.88
C PHE A 276 25.45 8.93 -6.57
N ASN A 277 25.24 8.83 -7.88
CA ASN A 277 24.58 9.85 -8.69
C ASN A 277 23.08 9.63 -8.86
N ASN A 278 22.60 8.42 -8.64
CA ASN A 278 21.17 8.06 -8.73
C ASN A 278 20.86 6.82 -7.87
N ILE A 279 19.57 6.60 -7.65
CA ILE A 279 19.05 5.49 -6.81
C ILE A 279 19.41 4.12 -7.40
N ALA A 280 19.42 3.97 -8.72
CA ALA A 280 19.69 2.70 -9.37
C ALA A 280 21.08 2.14 -9.04
N GLN A 281 22.04 3.02 -8.69
CA GLN A 281 23.40 2.61 -8.34
C GLN A 281 23.50 1.88 -6.99
N PHE A 282 22.51 2.03 -6.11
CA PHE A 282 22.55 1.38 -4.80
C PHE A 282 21.26 0.61 -4.44
N LYS A 283 20.21 0.72 -5.24
CA LYS A 283 18.98 -0.06 -5.04
C LYS A 283 19.32 -1.56 -5.03
N GLY A 284 18.90 -2.26 -3.98
CA GLY A 284 19.10 -3.69 -3.83
C GLY A 284 20.51 -4.16 -3.52
N LYS A 285 21.46 -3.26 -3.23
CA LYS A 285 22.84 -3.67 -2.86
C LYS A 285 22.92 -4.54 -1.61
N LEU A 286 21.90 -4.46 -0.74
CA LEU A 286 21.80 -5.26 0.46
C LEU A 286 20.58 -6.21 0.43
N ASN A 287 20.12 -6.58 -0.77
CA ASN A 287 19.16 -7.67 -0.89
C ASN A 287 19.83 -9.04 -0.64
N ILE A 288 19.06 -10.12 -0.61
CA ILE A 288 19.55 -11.44 -0.19
C ILE A 288 20.66 -12.01 -1.11
N LYS A 289 20.73 -11.59 -2.38
CA LYS A 289 21.75 -12.04 -3.34
C LYS A 289 23.16 -11.65 -2.94
N ASP A 290 23.31 -10.46 -2.35
CA ASP A 290 24.61 -9.87 -2.05
C ASP A 290 25.04 -10.08 -0.60
N VAL A 291 24.18 -10.71 0.22
CA VAL A 291 24.49 -11.02 1.62
C VAL A 291 24.95 -12.47 1.72
N GLN A 292 26.25 -12.68 2.00
CA GLN A 292 26.77 -14.00 2.32
C GLN A 292 26.04 -14.59 3.53
N GLY A 293 25.41 -15.75 3.34
CA GLY A 293 24.61 -16.41 4.35
C GLY A 293 23.12 -16.37 4.04
N ILE A 294 22.72 -17.16 3.09
CA ILE A 294 21.34 -17.33 2.56
C ILE A 294 20.27 -17.36 3.65
N ASN A 295 20.58 -17.92 4.79
CA ASN A 295 19.60 -18.14 5.86
C ASN A 295 19.45 -16.97 6.86
N THR A 296 20.16 -15.86 6.69
CA THR A 296 20.11 -14.77 7.67
C THR A 296 18.75 -14.06 7.70
N PHE A 297 18.09 -13.93 6.54
CA PHE A 297 16.75 -13.33 6.45
C PHE A 297 15.63 -14.35 6.66
N GLU A 298 15.89 -15.63 6.39
CA GLU A 298 14.88 -16.68 6.37
C GLU A 298 14.79 -17.46 7.66
N ARG A 299 15.88 -18.09 8.09
CA ARG A 299 15.82 -19.07 9.17
C ARG A 299 16.82 -18.86 10.30
N THR A 300 18.07 -18.56 10.01
CA THR A 300 19.15 -18.56 11.00
C THR A 300 19.47 -17.18 11.58
N GLN A 301 18.57 -16.22 11.40
CA GLN A 301 18.74 -14.86 11.90
C GLN A 301 19.04 -14.79 13.41
N PHE A 302 18.43 -15.64 14.21
CA PHE A 302 18.65 -15.65 15.67
C PHE A 302 20.06 -16.10 16.04
N LEU A 303 20.66 -17.05 15.33
CA LEU A 303 22.04 -17.48 15.56
C LEU A 303 23.03 -16.34 15.32
N LYS A 304 22.79 -15.53 14.29
CA LYS A 304 23.65 -14.42 13.93
C LYS A 304 23.52 -13.23 14.89
N TYR A 305 22.29 -12.93 15.34
CA TYR A 305 22.01 -11.73 16.13
C TYR A 305 22.04 -11.97 17.62
N PHE A 306 21.67 -13.16 18.08
CA PHE A 306 21.71 -13.52 19.51
C PHE A 306 23.13 -13.82 19.99
N GLY A 307 23.93 -14.56 19.25
CA GLY A 307 25.31 -14.88 19.61
C GLY A 307 26.27 -13.70 19.75
N LYS A 308 25.84 -12.48 19.37
CA LYS A 308 26.58 -11.24 19.63
C LYS A 308 26.22 -10.55 20.93
N LYS A 309 25.16 -10.99 21.63
CA LYS A 309 24.72 -10.41 22.91
C LYS A 309 25.20 -11.22 24.12
N GLU A 310 25.75 -12.40 23.90
CA GLU A 310 26.31 -13.26 24.93
C GLU A 310 27.85 -13.10 25.09
N ALA A 311 28.46 -12.23 24.29
CA ALA A 311 29.85 -11.84 24.37
C ALA A 311 29.97 -10.37 24.83
#